data_5cc79c91fd3cafabe50ac68748f86449
#
_entry.id   5cc79c91fd3cafabe50ac68748f86449
#
_cell.length_a   1.000
_cell.length_b   1.000
_cell.length_c   1.000
_cell.angle_alpha   90.00
_cell.angle_beta   90.00
_cell.angle_gamma   90.00
#
_symmetry.space_group_name_H-M   'P 1'
#
loop_
_entity.id
_entity.type
_entity.pdbx_description
1 polymer ?
#
loop_
_entity_poly.entity_id
_entity_poly.type
_entity_poly.pdbx_seq_one_letter_code
_entity_poly.pdbx_strand_id
1 'polypeptide(L)'
;MKTIFMFMALFAGLCTASAQVDTIYTHEGVIPCNVVEVTETAAMFQYPGESHNNSLSLNAISKIVFRSGRVQEFAARTSFRRLSSPMEWQQVAIAGVESEVKGLYKLDDVSSKAKGTTEFSNQERVKRRAIDKMKMQSAILGGNVIDMVQMRSDGTKFNWLSGVSSTAETSLFGVAYSSQMPRLSDVEKLIKSGRRFDVVETVTMVNTDSRYAQGTMSSELTIDRIYDDSGLIMLEGSIKGVKERVFRVTFCNESDFYIAYKTRRGVFSYKVTVH
;
A
#
# COMPACT_ATOMS: atom_id res chain seq x y z
N MET A 1 -29.77 61.52 50.77
CA MET A 1 -28.51 61.30 49.99
C MET A 1 -28.30 59.82 49.93
N LYS A 2 -28.55 59.23 48.74
CA LYS A 2 -28.45 57.76 48.48
C LYS A 2 -27.13 57.51 47.77
N THR A 3 -26.22 56.85 48.42
CA THR A 3 -24.95 56.37 47.83
C THR A 3 -25.17 55.03 47.10
N ILE A 4 -24.98 55.06 45.80
CA ILE A 4 -25.05 53.90 44.93
C ILE A 4 -23.65 53.27 44.91
N PHE A 5 -23.52 52.07 45.47
CA PHE A 5 -22.32 51.21 45.31
C PHE A 5 -22.38 50.47 43.96
N MET A 6 -21.52 50.88 43.06
CA MET A 6 -21.37 50.24 41.75
C MET A 6 -20.36 49.07 41.90
N PHE A 7 -20.88 47.83 41.92
CA PHE A 7 -20.09 46.61 41.93
C PHE A 7 -19.59 46.33 40.50
N MET A 8 -18.32 46.63 40.24
CA MET A 8 -17.66 46.32 38.98
C MET A 8 -17.14 44.86 39.05
N ALA A 9 -17.91 43.92 38.47
CA ALA A 9 -17.53 42.53 38.37
C ALA A 9 -16.43 42.39 37.28
N LEU A 10 -15.21 42.17 37.77
CA LEU A 10 -14.04 41.85 36.93
C LEU A 10 -14.20 40.41 36.39
N PHE A 11 -14.68 40.26 35.18
CA PHE A 11 -14.74 38.98 34.49
C PHE A 11 -13.32 38.64 33.99
N ALA A 12 -12.55 37.95 34.82
CA ALA A 12 -11.29 37.36 34.39
C ALA A 12 -11.57 36.16 33.50
N GLY A 13 -11.58 36.39 32.19
CA GLY A 13 -11.63 35.30 31.17
C GLY A 13 -10.37 34.44 31.34
N LEU A 14 -10.53 33.24 31.87
CA LEU A 14 -9.51 32.20 31.75
C LEU A 14 -9.37 31.81 30.25
N CYS A 15 -8.44 32.44 29.56
CA CYS A 15 -7.90 31.90 28.32
C CYS A 15 -7.15 30.61 28.68
N THR A 16 -7.79 29.47 28.53
CA THR A 16 -7.07 28.19 28.49
C THR A 16 -6.17 28.22 27.26
N ALA A 17 -4.90 28.56 27.45
CA ALA A 17 -3.90 28.36 26.40
C ALA A 17 -3.78 26.86 26.19
N SER A 18 -4.47 26.37 25.18
CA SER A 18 -4.21 25.04 24.62
C SER A 18 -2.73 25.04 24.20
N ALA A 19 -1.91 24.25 24.88
CA ALA A 19 -0.54 24.05 24.45
C ALA A 19 -0.59 23.48 23.02
N GLN A 20 -0.39 24.36 22.05
CA GLN A 20 -0.42 23.97 20.64
C GLN A 20 0.82 23.13 20.36
N VAL A 21 0.62 21.84 20.15
CA VAL A 21 1.68 20.88 19.77
C VAL A 21 1.79 20.80 18.25
N ASP A 22 2.95 20.39 17.77
CA ASP A 22 3.10 20.06 16.36
C ASP A 22 2.20 18.87 16.00
N THR A 23 1.78 18.82 14.76
CA THR A 23 0.87 17.78 14.32
C THR A 23 1.33 17.21 12.97
N ILE A 24 1.62 15.93 12.95
CA ILE A 24 1.99 15.20 11.73
C ILE A 24 0.73 14.53 11.17
N TYR A 25 0.39 14.83 9.92
CA TYR A 25 -0.71 14.21 9.19
C TYR A 25 -0.16 13.10 8.30
N THR A 26 -0.65 11.89 8.50
CA THR A 26 -0.32 10.71 7.70
C THR A 26 -1.59 10.17 7.06
N HIS A 27 -1.47 9.18 6.19
CA HIS A 27 -2.63 8.47 5.66
C HIS A 27 -3.25 7.48 6.66
N GLU A 28 -2.52 7.10 7.72
CA GLU A 28 -3.05 6.25 8.82
C GLU A 28 -3.76 7.07 9.89
N GLY A 29 -3.55 8.40 9.92
CA GLY A 29 -4.15 9.27 10.93
C GLY A 29 -3.32 10.50 11.24
N VAL A 30 -3.64 11.11 12.38
CA VAL A 30 -3.04 12.35 12.86
C VAL A 30 -2.24 12.05 14.12
N ILE A 31 -0.98 12.49 14.14
CA ILE A 31 -0.05 12.27 15.26
C ILE A 31 0.26 13.63 15.92
N PRO A 32 -0.32 13.92 17.10
CA PRO A 32 0.11 15.06 17.91
C PRO A 32 1.50 14.76 18.49
N CYS A 33 2.46 15.66 18.29
CA CYS A 33 3.85 15.40 18.69
C CYS A 33 4.64 16.70 18.85
N ASN A 34 5.90 16.58 19.27
CA ASN A 34 6.90 17.63 19.17
C ASN A 34 7.89 17.21 18.07
N VAL A 35 7.90 17.91 16.95
CA VAL A 35 8.84 17.66 15.86
C VAL A 35 10.22 18.18 16.27
N VAL A 36 11.19 17.28 16.31
CA VAL A 36 12.57 17.60 16.69
C VAL A 36 13.38 18.03 15.46
N GLU A 37 13.26 17.27 14.38
CA GLU A 37 14.02 17.49 13.15
C GLU A 37 13.27 16.92 11.95
N VAL A 38 13.40 17.59 10.81
CA VAL A 38 12.95 17.07 9.51
C VAL A 38 14.18 16.98 8.61
N THR A 39 14.59 15.73 8.34
CA THR A 39 15.70 15.41 7.43
C THR A 39 15.19 15.29 5.99
N GLU A 40 16.06 14.94 5.04
CA GLU A 40 15.67 14.70 3.64
C GLU A 40 14.75 13.47 3.45
N THR A 41 14.78 12.52 4.38
CA THR A 41 14.08 11.23 4.25
C THR A 41 13.07 10.95 5.35
N ALA A 42 13.19 11.61 6.51
CA ALA A 42 12.37 11.32 7.69
C ALA A 42 12.10 12.57 8.54
N ALA A 43 11.00 12.55 9.29
CA ALA A 43 10.75 13.45 10.39
C ALA A 43 11.01 12.74 11.72
N MET A 44 11.80 13.34 12.57
CA MET A 44 12.06 12.90 13.95
C MET A 44 11.16 13.67 14.90
N PHE A 45 10.47 12.99 15.78
CA PHE A 45 9.51 13.57 16.68
C PHE A 45 9.44 12.82 18.02
N GLN A 46 8.86 13.47 19.01
CA GLN A 46 8.56 12.90 20.33
C GLN A 46 7.05 12.98 20.58
N TYR A 47 6.47 11.97 21.18
CA TYR A 47 5.11 12.07 21.70
C TYR A 47 5.04 13.02 22.89
N PRO A 48 3.93 13.74 23.09
CA PRO A 48 3.79 14.64 24.22
C PRO A 48 4.01 13.89 25.55
N GLY A 49 4.94 14.40 26.37
CA GLY A 49 5.31 13.77 27.64
C GLY A 49 6.36 12.68 27.58
N GLU A 50 6.84 12.32 26.38
CA GLU A 50 7.92 11.35 26.19
C GLU A 50 9.23 12.05 25.78
N SER A 51 10.36 11.49 26.19
CA SER A 51 11.71 11.94 25.79
C SER A 51 12.34 11.08 24.70
N HIS A 52 11.63 10.04 24.24
CA HIS A 52 12.11 9.12 23.22
C HIS A 52 11.89 9.68 21.82
N ASN A 53 12.93 9.64 20.97
CA ASN A 53 12.83 10.07 19.59
C ASN A 53 12.25 8.94 18.72
N ASN A 54 11.17 9.27 18.04
CA ASN A 54 10.57 8.43 17.00
C ASN A 54 10.95 8.99 15.64
N SER A 55 10.96 8.15 14.63
CA SER A 55 11.25 8.51 13.24
C SER A 55 10.14 8.03 12.32
N LEU A 56 9.68 8.90 11.42
CA LEU A 56 8.69 8.57 10.41
C LEU A 56 9.18 9.03 9.04
N SER A 57 9.11 8.15 8.05
CA SER A 57 9.49 8.48 6.67
C SER A 57 8.64 9.63 6.12
N LEU A 58 9.26 10.57 5.40
CA LEU A 58 8.53 11.65 4.72
C LEU A 58 7.53 11.13 3.69
N ASN A 59 7.72 9.92 3.17
CA ASN A 59 6.76 9.27 2.27
C ASN A 59 5.42 8.95 2.94
N ALA A 60 5.41 8.79 4.27
CA ALA A 60 4.21 8.53 5.05
C ALA A 60 3.50 9.83 5.48
N ILE A 61 4.15 10.98 5.35
CA ILE A 61 3.68 12.27 5.84
C ILE A 61 3.06 13.07 4.70
N SER A 62 1.80 13.49 4.85
CA SER A 62 1.16 14.40 3.91
C SER A 62 1.50 15.85 4.21
N LYS A 63 1.47 16.23 5.49
CA LYS A 63 1.87 17.56 5.98
C LYS A 63 2.24 17.54 7.46
N ILE A 64 3.04 18.52 7.86
CA ILE A 64 3.29 18.84 9.26
C ILE A 64 2.74 20.25 9.52
N VAL A 65 1.90 20.36 10.55
CA VAL A 65 1.47 21.63 11.10
C VAL A 65 2.26 21.87 12.38
N PHE A 66 3.16 22.83 12.34
CA PHE A 66 3.97 23.17 13.49
C PHE A 66 3.17 24.03 14.48
N ARG A 67 3.50 23.97 15.77
CA ARG A 67 2.91 24.81 16.82
C ARG A 67 3.01 26.30 16.53
N SER A 68 3.94 26.71 15.68
CA SER A 68 4.06 28.08 15.20
C SER A 68 3.00 28.50 14.18
N GLY A 69 2.13 27.57 13.74
CA GLY A 69 1.18 27.76 12.64
C GLY A 69 1.79 27.54 11.26
N ARG A 70 3.10 27.33 11.15
CA ARG A 70 3.74 27.00 9.86
C ARG A 70 3.26 25.64 9.39
N VAL A 71 2.82 25.55 8.15
CA VAL A 71 2.46 24.29 7.49
C VAL A 71 3.57 23.94 6.51
N GLN A 72 4.07 22.72 6.61
CA GLN A 72 5.00 22.14 5.66
C GLN A 72 4.29 20.95 4.99
N GLU A 73 3.91 21.15 3.74
CA GLU A 73 3.37 20.06 2.92
C GLU A 73 4.52 19.30 2.29
N PHE A 74 4.44 18.01 2.39
CA PHE A 74 5.29 17.11 1.65
C PHE A 74 4.46 16.71 0.42
N ALA A 75 4.79 17.31 -0.74
CA ALA A 75 4.39 16.67 -1.98
C ALA A 75 4.79 15.21 -1.81
N ALA A 76 3.87 14.29 -2.11
CA ALA A 76 4.17 12.86 -2.04
C ALA A 76 5.50 12.62 -2.77
N ARG A 77 6.59 12.76 -2.04
CA ARG A 77 7.93 12.37 -2.47
C ARG A 77 7.96 10.87 -2.39
N THR A 78 7.05 10.28 -3.13
CA THR A 78 7.13 8.90 -3.40
C THR A 78 8.28 8.75 -4.37
N SER A 79 9.44 8.36 -3.87
CA SER A 79 10.43 7.63 -4.66
C SER A 79 9.76 6.43 -5.35
N PHE A 80 8.52 6.12 -4.97
CA PHE A 80 7.69 5.05 -5.49
C PHE A 80 6.66 5.58 -6.46
N ARG A 81 6.79 5.21 -7.72
CA ARG A 81 5.87 5.61 -8.76
C ARG A 81 4.47 5.05 -8.48
N ARG A 82 3.46 5.92 -8.61
CA ARG A 82 2.06 5.49 -8.52
C ARG A 82 1.72 4.59 -9.69
N LEU A 83 1.06 3.49 -9.40
CA LEU A 83 0.48 2.61 -10.42
C LEU A 83 -0.99 3.00 -10.64
N SER A 84 -1.46 2.86 -11.87
CA SER A 84 -2.87 3.03 -12.25
C SER A 84 -3.53 1.70 -12.61
N SER A 85 -2.75 0.67 -12.81
CA SER A 85 -3.23 -0.68 -13.11
C SER A 85 -2.21 -1.76 -12.73
N PRO A 86 -2.65 -3.02 -12.59
CA PRO A 86 -1.74 -4.15 -12.36
C PRO A 86 -0.71 -4.35 -13.49
N MET A 87 -0.98 -3.83 -14.68
CA MET A 87 -0.12 -4.00 -15.84
C MET A 87 1.17 -3.22 -15.78
N GLU A 88 1.23 -2.23 -14.87
CA GLU A 88 2.43 -1.41 -14.62
C GLU A 88 3.39 -2.03 -13.62
N TRP A 89 3.33 -3.34 -13.43
CA TRP A 89 4.11 -4.09 -12.43
C TRP A 89 5.63 -3.85 -12.51
N GLN A 90 6.18 -3.52 -13.70
CA GLN A 90 7.60 -3.23 -13.87
C GLN A 90 8.05 -2.03 -13.01
N GLN A 91 7.12 -1.12 -12.74
CA GLN A 91 7.35 0.10 -11.97
C GLN A 91 7.30 -0.12 -10.45
N VAL A 92 6.91 -1.31 -10.00
CA VAL A 92 6.97 -1.69 -8.58
C VAL A 92 8.42 -1.59 -8.12
N ALA A 93 8.66 -0.79 -7.11
CA ALA A 93 9.98 -0.65 -6.49
C ALA A 93 10.27 -1.79 -5.50
N ILE A 94 11.54 -2.00 -5.21
CA ILE A 94 11.97 -2.81 -4.07
C ILE A 94 12.61 -1.83 -3.10
N ALA A 95 12.12 -1.81 -1.86
CA ALA A 95 12.68 -0.97 -0.82
C ALA A 95 14.11 -1.43 -0.49
N GLY A 96 15.00 -0.46 -0.34
CA GLY A 96 16.38 -0.72 0.04
C GLY A 96 16.56 -0.93 1.54
N VAL A 97 15.68 -0.31 2.32
CA VAL A 97 15.67 -0.38 3.79
C VAL A 97 14.23 -0.33 4.31
N GLU A 98 13.99 -0.94 5.46
CA GLU A 98 12.67 -1.01 6.09
C GLU A 98 12.05 0.39 6.35
N SER A 99 12.87 1.39 6.65
CA SER A 99 12.38 2.75 6.89
C SER A 99 11.68 3.38 5.69
N GLU A 100 11.92 2.91 4.46
CA GLU A 100 11.25 3.43 3.25
C GLU A 100 9.78 3.00 3.18
N VAL A 101 9.41 1.90 3.82
CA VAL A 101 8.03 1.36 3.82
C VAL A 101 7.27 1.69 5.10
N LYS A 102 7.93 2.29 6.11
CA LYS A 102 7.30 2.65 7.36
C LYS A 102 6.24 3.73 7.13
N GLY A 103 5.01 3.44 7.57
CA GLY A 103 3.84 4.31 7.38
C GLY A 103 3.18 4.20 6.01
N LEU A 104 3.59 3.29 5.14
CA LEU A 104 2.86 2.93 3.94
C LEU A 104 1.76 1.91 4.26
N TYR A 105 0.75 1.83 3.40
CA TYR A 105 -0.30 0.80 3.52
C TYR A 105 0.30 -0.59 3.33
N LYS A 106 0.29 -1.39 4.39
CA LYS A 106 0.65 -2.80 4.30
C LYS A 106 -0.47 -3.57 3.62
N LEU A 107 -0.17 -4.25 2.52
CA LEU A 107 -1.18 -4.95 1.74
C LEU A 107 -1.22 -6.44 2.06
N ASP A 108 -0.13 -7.15 1.77
CA ASP A 108 -0.07 -8.61 1.94
C ASP A 108 1.37 -9.11 1.79
N ASP A 109 1.61 -10.34 2.26
CA ASP A 109 2.86 -11.03 1.98
C ASP A 109 2.91 -11.47 0.51
N VAL A 110 4.07 -11.32 -0.12
CA VAL A 110 4.32 -11.78 -1.48
C VAL A 110 5.52 -12.72 -1.50
N SER A 111 5.42 -13.77 -2.28
CA SER A 111 6.50 -14.75 -2.39
C SER A 111 6.63 -15.25 -3.81
N SER A 112 7.85 -15.54 -4.19
CA SER A 112 8.10 -16.11 -5.50
C SER A 112 9.20 -17.14 -5.46
N LYS A 113 9.13 -18.07 -6.43
CA LYS A 113 10.15 -19.07 -6.66
C LYS A 113 10.40 -19.19 -8.16
N ALA A 114 11.65 -19.20 -8.56
CA ALA A 114 12.06 -19.47 -9.92
C ALA A 114 13.18 -20.51 -9.95
N LYS A 115 13.10 -21.41 -10.92
CA LYS A 115 14.14 -22.42 -11.16
C LYS A 115 14.70 -22.28 -12.56
N GLY A 116 15.97 -22.63 -12.74
CA GLY A 116 16.57 -22.82 -14.04
C GLY A 116 15.91 -24.01 -14.77
N THR A 117 15.84 -23.94 -16.08
CA THR A 117 15.33 -25.05 -16.91
C THR A 117 16.40 -26.10 -17.18
N THR A 118 17.67 -25.72 -17.12
CA THR A 118 18.82 -26.57 -17.33
C THR A 118 19.91 -26.27 -16.33
N GLU A 119 20.90 -27.16 -16.21
CA GLU A 119 22.09 -26.96 -15.38
C GLU A 119 22.95 -25.75 -15.82
N PHE A 120 22.80 -25.34 -17.08
CA PHE A 120 23.49 -24.14 -17.63
C PHE A 120 22.67 -22.84 -17.42
N SER A 121 21.58 -22.89 -16.66
CA SER A 121 20.76 -21.71 -16.43
C SER A 121 21.51 -20.65 -15.65
N ASN A 122 21.56 -19.44 -16.20
CA ASN A 122 22.18 -18.29 -15.57
C ASN A 122 21.40 -17.88 -14.30
N GLN A 123 22.09 -17.88 -13.16
CA GLN A 123 21.51 -17.56 -11.85
C GLN A 123 20.86 -16.17 -11.80
N GLU A 124 21.50 -15.16 -12.44
CA GLU A 124 20.93 -13.81 -12.49
C GLU A 124 19.61 -13.77 -13.27
N ARG A 125 19.47 -14.56 -14.31
CA ARG A 125 18.18 -14.69 -15.04
C ARG A 125 17.11 -15.35 -14.16
N VAL A 126 17.47 -16.35 -13.37
CA VAL A 126 16.55 -17.01 -12.43
C VAL A 126 16.11 -16.05 -11.36
N LYS A 127 17.05 -15.30 -10.78
CA LYS A 127 16.79 -14.27 -9.77
C LYS A 127 15.86 -13.17 -10.33
N ARG A 128 16.14 -12.65 -11.53
CA ARG A 128 15.28 -11.64 -12.19
C ARG A 128 13.86 -12.13 -12.35
N ARG A 129 13.67 -13.37 -12.84
CA ARG A 129 12.31 -13.97 -12.96
C ARG A 129 11.60 -14.08 -11.62
N ALA A 130 12.31 -14.40 -10.53
CA ALA A 130 11.71 -14.44 -9.20
C ALA A 130 11.27 -13.02 -8.75
N ILE A 131 12.11 -12.00 -8.98
CA ILE A 131 11.78 -10.60 -8.69
C ILE A 131 10.57 -10.15 -9.50
N ASP A 132 10.54 -10.42 -10.81
CA ASP A 132 9.43 -10.03 -11.68
C ASP A 132 8.12 -10.67 -11.20
N LYS A 133 8.14 -11.93 -10.77
CA LYS A 133 6.97 -12.59 -10.16
C LYS A 133 6.47 -11.88 -8.91
N MET A 134 7.35 -11.47 -8.01
CA MET A 134 6.95 -10.71 -6.83
C MET A 134 6.34 -9.35 -7.20
N LYS A 135 6.95 -8.64 -8.14
CA LYS A 135 6.43 -7.37 -8.64
C LYS A 135 5.04 -7.51 -9.25
N MET A 136 4.81 -8.56 -10.05
CA MET A 136 3.49 -8.87 -10.61
C MET A 136 2.46 -9.13 -9.51
N GLN A 137 2.78 -9.95 -8.50
CA GLN A 137 1.90 -10.21 -7.38
C GLN A 137 1.58 -8.92 -6.60
N SER A 138 2.60 -8.11 -6.32
CA SER A 138 2.42 -6.83 -5.63
C SER A 138 1.49 -5.90 -6.40
N ALA A 139 1.74 -5.69 -7.70
CA ALA A 139 0.91 -4.82 -8.54
C ALA A 139 -0.55 -5.30 -8.64
N ILE A 140 -0.79 -6.61 -8.75
CA ILE A 140 -2.15 -7.19 -8.75
C ILE A 140 -2.87 -6.87 -7.43
N LEU A 141 -2.15 -6.84 -6.31
CA LEU A 141 -2.69 -6.49 -4.98
C LEU A 141 -2.76 -4.98 -4.73
N GLY A 142 -2.37 -4.14 -5.70
CA GLY A 142 -2.36 -2.68 -5.58
C GLY A 142 -1.08 -2.08 -5.00
N GLY A 143 -0.05 -2.91 -4.80
CA GLY A 143 1.23 -2.48 -4.23
C GLY A 143 2.16 -1.89 -5.28
N ASN A 144 2.85 -0.82 -4.91
CA ASN A 144 3.86 -0.17 -5.73
C ASN A 144 5.27 -0.26 -5.15
N VAL A 145 5.41 -0.88 -3.98
CA VAL A 145 6.71 -1.15 -3.37
C VAL A 145 6.67 -2.49 -2.62
N ILE A 146 7.81 -3.16 -2.59
CA ILE A 146 8.01 -4.42 -1.88
C ILE A 146 9.16 -4.24 -0.90
N ASP A 147 8.91 -4.55 0.36
CA ASP A 147 9.95 -4.78 1.35
C ASP A 147 10.43 -6.24 1.25
N MET A 148 11.69 -6.41 0.90
CA MET A 148 12.29 -7.73 0.70
C MET A 148 12.79 -8.29 2.01
N VAL A 149 12.02 -9.17 2.63
CA VAL A 149 12.35 -9.77 3.93
C VAL A 149 13.40 -10.88 3.81
N GLN A 150 13.28 -11.70 2.76
CA GLN A 150 14.21 -12.81 2.57
C GLN A 150 14.47 -13.09 1.09
N MET A 151 15.74 -13.29 0.78
CA MET A 151 16.19 -13.78 -0.53
C MET A 151 17.13 -14.95 -0.34
N ARG A 152 16.78 -16.08 -0.93
CA ARG A 152 17.65 -17.26 -1.03
C ARG A 152 17.87 -17.57 -2.50
N SER A 153 19.14 -17.62 -2.90
CA SER A 153 19.53 -17.92 -4.27
C SER A 153 20.63 -18.96 -4.26
N ASP A 154 20.31 -20.14 -4.77
CA ASP A 154 21.24 -21.26 -4.90
C ASP A 154 21.63 -21.40 -6.38
N GLY A 155 22.93 -21.40 -6.66
CA GLY A 155 23.48 -21.64 -7.99
C GLY A 155 23.36 -23.10 -8.40
N THR A 156 23.70 -23.37 -9.63
CA THR A 156 23.82 -24.75 -10.15
C THR A 156 24.91 -25.49 -9.39
N LYS A 157 24.60 -26.68 -8.88
CA LYS A 157 25.57 -27.56 -8.22
C LYS A 157 25.66 -28.87 -9.01
N PHE A 158 26.87 -29.23 -9.38
CA PHE A 158 27.15 -30.52 -10.03
C PHE A 158 27.94 -31.40 -9.05
N ASN A 159 27.42 -32.57 -8.77
CA ASN A 159 28.14 -33.56 -7.97
C ASN A 159 28.67 -34.62 -8.94
N TRP A 160 29.97 -34.56 -9.20
CA TRP A 160 30.65 -35.46 -10.14
C TRP A 160 30.64 -36.92 -9.69
N LEU A 161 30.52 -37.20 -8.38
CA LEU A 161 30.50 -38.58 -7.85
C LEU A 161 29.13 -39.25 -8.07
N SER A 162 28.06 -38.52 -7.99
CA SER A 162 26.71 -39.08 -8.12
C SER A 162 26.06 -38.78 -9.48
N GLY A 163 26.71 -38.01 -10.35
CA GLY A 163 26.10 -37.53 -11.61
C GLY A 163 24.86 -36.66 -11.44
N VAL A 164 24.56 -36.25 -10.20
CA VAL A 164 23.38 -35.44 -9.89
C VAL A 164 23.73 -33.97 -10.03
N SER A 165 22.97 -33.25 -10.86
CA SER A 165 23.02 -31.81 -10.99
C SER A 165 21.76 -31.17 -10.40
N SER A 166 21.91 -30.03 -9.73
CA SER A 166 20.80 -29.19 -9.35
C SER A 166 20.80 -27.92 -10.19
N THR A 167 19.66 -27.50 -10.67
CA THR A 167 19.52 -26.25 -11.42
C THR A 167 19.54 -25.05 -10.46
N ALA A 168 19.95 -23.88 -10.97
CA ALA A 168 19.86 -22.63 -10.21
C ALA A 168 18.41 -22.39 -9.73
N GLU A 169 18.27 -22.02 -8.46
CA GLU A 169 16.97 -21.73 -7.85
C GLU A 169 17.04 -20.43 -7.04
N THR A 170 15.98 -19.62 -7.15
CA THR A 170 15.82 -18.43 -6.30
C THR A 170 14.43 -18.43 -5.69
N SER A 171 14.39 -18.27 -4.37
CA SER A 171 13.17 -18.12 -3.59
C SER A 171 13.21 -16.77 -2.88
N LEU A 172 12.13 -16.00 -3.01
CA LEU A 172 11.99 -14.67 -2.43
C LEU A 172 10.75 -14.63 -1.55
N PHE A 173 10.84 -13.90 -0.46
CA PHE A 173 9.74 -13.57 0.42
C PHE A 173 9.83 -12.09 0.81
N GLY A 174 8.69 -11.40 0.81
CA GLY A 174 8.60 -9.98 1.18
C GLY A 174 7.16 -9.57 1.43
N VAL A 175 6.99 -8.31 1.75
CA VAL A 175 5.71 -7.70 2.01
C VAL A 175 5.44 -6.62 0.95
N ALA A 176 4.26 -6.66 0.36
CA ALA A 176 3.80 -5.63 -0.57
C ALA A 176 3.19 -4.47 0.22
N TYR A 177 3.61 -3.26 -0.14
CA TYR A 177 3.08 -2.02 0.39
C TYR A 177 2.56 -1.13 -0.74
N SER A 178 1.66 -0.21 -0.40
CA SER A 178 1.25 0.87 -1.29
C SER A 178 1.51 2.22 -0.63
N SER A 179 2.08 3.13 -1.38
CA SER A 179 2.21 4.53 -0.97
C SER A 179 0.91 5.32 -1.16
N GLN A 180 -0.03 4.78 -1.92
CA GLN A 180 -1.31 5.41 -2.20
C GLN A 180 -2.40 4.37 -2.45
N MET A 181 -3.50 4.47 -1.69
CA MET A 181 -4.71 3.67 -1.90
C MET A 181 -5.84 4.57 -2.41
N PRO A 182 -6.85 4.02 -3.11
CA PRO A 182 -8.07 4.74 -3.42
C PRO A 182 -8.69 5.31 -2.14
N ARG A 183 -9.38 6.45 -2.23
CA ARG A 183 -10.14 7.00 -1.11
C ARG A 183 -11.54 6.40 -1.11
N LEU A 184 -12.08 6.10 0.07
CA LEU A 184 -13.44 5.58 0.20
C LEU A 184 -14.47 6.51 -0.48
N SER A 185 -14.33 7.83 -0.30
CA SER A 185 -15.20 8.83 -0.91
C SER A 185 -15.23 8.78 -2.43
N ASP A 186 -14.08 8.52 -3.07
CA ASP A 186 -13.98 8.48 -4.53
C ASP A 186 -14.62 7.21 -5.08
N VAL A 187 -14.38 6.07 -4.41
CA VAL A 187 -14.99 4.79 -4.77
C VAL A 187 -16.50 4.80 -4.52
N GLU A 188 -16.97 5.35 -3.40
CA GLU A 188 -18.40 5.52 -3.13
C GLU A 188 -19.08 6.41 -4.16
N LYS A 189 -18.44 7.53 -4.53
CA LYS A 189 -18.97 8.43 -5.56
C LYS A 189 -19.14 7.71 -6.89
N LEU A 190 -18.13 6.93 -7.28
CA LEU A 190 -18.17 6.16 -8.52
C LEU A 190 -19.27 5.10 -8.48
N ILE A 191 -19.40 4.35 -7.37
CA ILE A 191 -20.45 3.34 -7.22
C ILE A 191 -21.85 3.96 -7.20
N LYS A 192 -22.03 5.11 -6.52
CA LYS A 192 -23.33 5.81 -6.46
C LYS A 192 -23.73 6.41 -7.82
N SER A 193 -22.78 6.73 -8.70
CA SER A 193 -23.05 7.26 -10.03
C SER A 193 -23.43 6.16 -11.03
N GLY A 194 -23.03 4.90 -10.77
CA GLY A 194 -23.25 3.78 -11.65
C GLY A 194 -24.55 3.03 -11.36
N ARG A 195 -25.12 2.46 -12.43
CA ARG A 195 -26.29 1.55 -12.35
C ARG A 195 -25.91 0.11 -12.61
N ARG A 196 -24.75 -0.11 -13.23
CA ARG A 196 -24.26 -1.43 -13.62
C ARG A 196 -22.73 -1.48 -13.50
N PHE A 197 -22.21 -2.61 -13.06
CA PHE A 197 -20.81 -2.85 -12.83
C PHE A 197 -20.35 -4.07 -13.62
N ASP A 198 -19.75 -3.82 -14.78
CA ASP A 198 -19.31 -4.88 -15.69
C ASP A 198 -17.84 -5.23 -15.44
N VAL A 199 -17.59 -6.50 -15.14
CA VAL A 199 -16.24 -7.04 -15.09
C VAL A 199 -15.78 -7.31 -16.51
N VAL A 200 -14.80 -6.55 -16.98
CA VAL A 200 -14.35 -6.55 -18.38
C VAL A 200 -13.00 -7.24 -18.58
N GLU A 201 -12.16 -7.26 -17.53
CA GLU A 201 -10.81 -7.80 -17.60
C GLU A 201 -10.45 -8.57 -16.34
N THR A 202 -9.64 -9.60 -16.50
CA THR A 202 -9.01 -10.33 -15.39
C THR A 202 -7.51 -10.31 -15.52
N VAL A 203 -6.82 -10.10 -14.39
CA VAL A 203 -5.36 -10.25 -14.29
C VAL A 203 -5.07 -11.21 -13.16
N THR A 204 -4.42 -12.32 -13.45
CA THR A 204 -4.19 -13.38 -12.48
C THR A 204 -2.72 -13.81 -12.47
N MET A 205 -2.20 -14.11 -11.30
CA MET A 205 -0.87 -14.68 -11.12
C MET A 205 -0.96 -15.90 -10.22
N VAL A 206 -0.94 -17.07 -10.81
CA VAL A 206 -0.94 -18.33 -10.07
C VAL A 206 0.48 -18.64 -9.59
N ASN A 207 0.63 -19.19 -8.38
CA ASN A 207 1.94 -19.40 -7.76
C ASN A 207 2.87 -20.30 -8.57
N THR A 208 2.31 -21.22 -9.37
CA THR A 208 3.07 -22.12 -10.26
C THR A 208 3.54 -21.45 -11.54
N ASP A 209 2.90 -20.34 -11.94
CA ASP A 209 3.15 -19.72 -13.23
C ASP A 209 4.37 -18.79 -13.20
N SER A 210 5.00 -18.61 -14.33
CA SER A 210 6.15 -17.70 -14.48
C SER A 210 5.73 -16.29 -14.90
N ARG A 211 4.48 -16.10 -15.33
CA ARG A 211 3.90 -14.85 -15.82
C ARG A 211 2.47 -14.70 -15.32
N TYR A 212 1.98 -13.48 -15.27
CA TYR A 212 0.54 -13.25 -15.09
C TYR A 212 -0.23 -13.67 -16.36
N ALA A 213 -1.47 -14.09 -16.16
CA ALA A 213 -2.42 -14.25 -17.24
C ALA A 213 -3.38 -13.05 -17.25
N GLN A 214 -3.56 -12.47 -18.42
CA GLN A 214 -4.55 -11.43 -18.67
C GLN A 214 -5.63 -12.01 -19.58
N GLY A 215 -6.88 -11.75 -19.26
CA GLY A 215 -8.02 -12.24 -20.04
C GLY A 215 -9.15 -11.21 -20.03
N THR A 216 -9.99 -11.30 -21.06
CA THR A 216 -11.28 -10.60 -21.07
C THR A 216 -12.30 -11.41 -20.27
N MET A 217 -13.20 -10.72 -19.60
CA MET A 217 -14.32 -11.31 -18.89
C MET A 217 -15.59 -10.52 -19.24
N SER A 218 -16.70 -11.24 -19.37
CA SER A 218 -18.02 -10.60 -19.50
C SER A 218 -18.88 -11.12 -18.37
N SER A 219 -18.90 -10.42 -17.27
CA SER A 219 -19.68 -10.78 -16.08
C SER A 219 -20.09 -9.50 -15.35
N GLU A 220 -21.10 -9.59 -14.53
CA GLU A 220 -21.57 -8.49 -13.71
C GLU A 220 -21.09 -8.68 -12.27
N LEU A 221 -20.65 -7.58 -11.63
CA LEU A 221 -20.36 -7.50 -10.22
C LEU A 221 -21.61 -6.97 -9.50
N THR A 222 -22.15 -7.76 -8.58
CA THR A 222 -23.15 -7.29 -7.62
C THR A 222 -22.43 -6.83 -6.38
N ILE A 223 -22.65 -5.58 -5.95
CA ILE A 223 -22.03 -4.99 -4.77
C ILE A 223 -23.03 -5.03 -3.62
N ASP A 224 -22.66 -5.68 -2.52
CA ASP A 224 -23.47 -5.76 -1.31
C ASP A 224 -23.14 -4.59 -0.36
N ARG A 225 -21.84 -4.33 -0.12
CA ARG A 225 -21.37 -3.19 0.67
C ARG A 225 -19.92 -2.84 0.36
N ILE A 226 -19.54 -1.63 0.77
CA ILE A 226 -18.16 -1.13 0.76
C ILE A 226 -17.83 -0.54 2.12
N TYR A 227 -16.60 -0.73 2.58
CA TYR A 227 -16.14 -0.23 3.87
C TYR A 227 -14.63 -0.02 3.90
N ASP A 228 -14.18 0.77 4.86
CA ASP A 228 -12.75 0.94 5.16
C ASP A 228 -12.33 -0.08 6.22
N ASP A 229 -11.25 -0.79 5.96
CA ASP A 229 -10.58 -1.66 6.92
C ASP A 229 -9.12 -1.20 7.04
N SER A 230 -8.85 -0.40 8.06
CA SER A 230 -7.50 0.09 8.38
C SER A 230 -6.82 0.83 7.22
N GLY A 231 -7.60 1.62 6.48
CA GLY A 231 -7.15 2.38 5.31
C GLY A 231 -7.17 1.60 4.00
N LEU A 232 -7.62 0.35 4.02
CA LEU A 232 -7.85 -0.47 2.84
C LEU A 232 -9.34 -0.50 2.52
N ILE A 233 -9.71 -0.13 1.31
CA ILE A 233 -11.11 -0.15 0.89
C ILE A 233 -11.50 -1.57 0.50
N MET A 234 -12.42 -2.14 1.27
CA MET A 234 -12.96 -3.47 1.05
C MET A 234 -14.34 -3.39 0.42
N LEU A 235 -14.60 -4.29 -0.52
CA LEU A 235 -15.87 -4.46 -1.21
C LEU A 235 -16.37 -5.87 -0.99
N GLU A 236 -17.57 -6.02 -0.47
CA GLU A 236 -18.29 -7.28 -0.47
C GLU A 236 -19.26 -7.33 -1.63
N GLY A 237 -19.27 -8.46 -2.32
CA GLY A 237 -20.11 -8.62 -3.50
C GLY A 237 -19.97 -9.99 -4.12
N SER A 238 -20.52 -10.16 -5.33
CA SER A 238 -20.43 -11.41 -6.06
C SER A 238 -20.19 -11.19 -7.54
N ILE A 239 -19.35 -12.04 -8.13
CA ILE A 239 -19.09 -12.14 -9.56
C ILE A 239 -19.43 -13.57 -9.98
N LYS A 240 -20.20 -13.74 -11.04
CA LYS A 240 -20.55 -15.08 -11.54
C LYS A 240 -19.29 -15.88 -11.88
N GLY A 241 -19.16 -17.06 -11.30
CA GLY A 241 -18.00 -17.94 -11.51
C GLY A 241 -16.81 -17.69 -10.57
N VAL A 242 -16.86 -16.66 -9.75
CA VAL A 242 -15.86 -16.37 -8.71
C VAL A 242 -16.42 -16.78 -7.35
N LYS A 243 -15.65 -17.54 -6.57
CA LYS A 243 -16.08 -18.02 -5.24
C LYS A 243 -15.89 -16.99 -4.14
N GLU A 244 -14.89 -16.10 -4.34
CA GLU A 244 -14.58 -15.04 -3.38
C GLU A 244 -15.70 -14.00 -3.36
N ARG A 245 -15.96 -13.43 -2.19
CA ARG A 245 -16.99 -12.42 -1.99
C ARG A 245 -16.45 -11.14 -1.36
N VAL A 246 -15.23 -11.17 -0.86
CA VAL A 246 -14.57 -10.02 -0.23
C VAL A 246 -13.36 -9.64 -1.08
N PHE A 247 -13.36 -8.45 -1.58
CA PHE A 247 -12.34 -7.92 -2.48
C PHE A 247 -11.75 -6.65 -1.90
N ARG A 248 -10.48 -6.40 -2.16
CA ARG A 248 -9.85 -5.10 -1.92
C ARG A 248 -9.97 -4.26 -3.18
N VAL A 249 -10.38 -3.00 -3.05
CA VAL A 249 -10.28 -2.04 -4.15
C VAL A 249 -8.84 -1.55 -4.24
N THR A 250 -8.17 -1.81 -5.38
CA THR A 250 -6.73 -1.54 -5.53
C THR A 250 -6.44 -0.29 -6.33
N PHE A 251 -7.23 -0.02 -7.36
CA PHE A 251 -7.13 1.17 -8.21
C PHE A 251 -8.53 1.71 -8.46
N CYS A 252 -8.65 3.03 -8.61
CA CYS A 252 -9.90 3.70 -8.94
C CYS A 252 -9.60 4.93 -9.80
N ASN A 253 -10.34 5.10 -10.87
CA ASN A 253 -10.36 6.28 -11.72
C ASN A 253 -11.81 6.78 -11.91
N GLU A 254 -12.07 7.63 -12.90
CA GLU A 254 -13.37 8.24 -13.10
C GLU A 254 -14.46 7.28 -13.62
N SER A 255 -14.09 6.18 -14.28
CA SER A 255 -15.02 5.26 -14.95
C SER A 255 -14.82 3.80 -14.58
N ASP A 256 -13.66 3.46 -14.02
CA ASP A 256 -13.28 2.09 -13.76
C ASP A 256 -12.65 1.97 -12.37
N PHE A 257 -12.76 0.80 -11.79
CA PHE A 257 -11.96 0.43 -10.61
C PHE A 257 -11.48 -1.02 -10.73
N TYR A 258 -10.41 -1.33 -9.99
CA TYR A 258 -9.91 -2.69 -9.89
C TYR A 258 -10.17 -3.23 -8.51
N ILE A 259 -10.61 -4.49 -8.45
CA ILE A 259 -10.75 -5.24 -7.21
C ILE A 259 -9.83 -6.45 -7.25
N ALA A 260 -9.25 -6.79 -6.12
CA ALA A 260 -8.32 -7.91 -6.02
C ALA A 260 -8.52 -8.74 -4.76
N TYR A 261 -8.11 -9.99 -4.83
CA TYR A 261 -8.02 -10.88 -3.68
C TYR A 261 -6.86 -11.86 -3.84
N LYS A 262 -6.45 -12.44 -2.72
CA LYS A 262 -5.40 -13.46 -2.66
C LYS A 262 -5.93 -14.75 -2.11
N THR A 263 -5.46 -15.84 -2.66
CA THR A 263 -5.70 -17.20 -2.16
C THR A 263 -4.38 -17.95 -2.00
N ARG A 264 -4.44 -19.17 -1.49
CA ARG A 264 -3.26 -20.05 -1.47
C ARG A 264 -2.75 -20.38 -2.88
N ARG A 265 -3.57 -20.24 -3.92
CA ARG A 265 -3.21 -20.57 -5.31
C ARG A 265 -2.55 -19.41 -6.04
N GLY A 266 -2.81 -18.18 -5.64
CA GLY A 266 -2.29 -16.98 -6.30
C GLY A 266 -3.08 -15.73 -5.98
N VAL A 267 -2.82 -14.68 -6.74
CA VAL A 267 -3.45 -13.37 -6.67
C VAL A 267 -4.29 -13.13 -7.92
N PHE A 268 -5.44 -12.48 -7.73
CA PHE A 268 -6.45 -12.28 -8.75
C PHE A 268 -6.94 -10.83 -8.70
N SER A 269 -7.06 -10.21 -9.86
CA SER A 269 -7.62 -8.87 -10.00
C SER A 269 -8.64 -8.83 -11.14
N TYR A 270 -9.64 -8.01 -10.98
CA TYR A 270 -10.71 -7.76 -11.94
C TYR A 270 -10.84 -6.26 -12.19
N LYS A 271 -10.87 -5.87 -13.46
CA LYS A 271 -11.24 -4.53 -13.85
C LYS A 271 -12.76 -4.45 -13.98
N VAL A 272 -13.34 -3.48 -13.29
CA VAL A 272 -14.77 -3.21 -13.28
C VAL A 272 -15.03 -1.87 -13.94
N THR A 273 -15.82 -1.85 -14.99
CA THR A 273 -16.29 -0.63 -15.65
C THR A 273 -17.67 -0.29 -15.12
N VAL A 274 -17.88 1.00 -14.86
CA VAL A 274 -19.13 1.54 -14.30
C VAL A 274 -19.95 2.22 -15.40
N HIS A 275 -21.24 1.84 -15.50
CA HIS A 275 -22.19 2.37 -16.48
C HIS A 275 -23.41 3.03 -15.87
#